data_ca9ad4ac6b8250cf1fe1d12fc1cf9dec
#
_entry.id   ca9ad4ac6b8250cf1fe1d12fc1cf9dec
#
_cell.length_a   1.000
_cell.length_b   1.000
_cell.length_c   1.000
_cell.angle_alpha   90.00
_cell.angle_beta   90.00
_cell.angle_gamma   90.00
#
_symmetry.space_group_name_H-M   'P 1'
#
loop_
_entity.id
_entity.type
_entity.pdbx_description
1 polymer ?
#
loop_
_entity_poly.entity_id
_entity_poly.type
_entity_poly.pdbx_seq_one_letter_code
_entity_poly.pdbx_strand_id
1 'polypeptide(L)'
;GGTVSIQTSESPGLGSGVISLSTSETQISGNVEITSGSALKNVGAIVFQKGHSGTFNGGRSLVVQTGKAGTYVGAINLHAGSATTGQGGGVDLKSAAGPISSGDVEVQSSAQYGGQTGSVSLSTASSEFQSGGVSLFQGLAVSNTANSLVKGGTVTVESGDGTLKSGSINIKTGETLSSGKTSGDAMIKSGISDQFNSGAININSGTSNSGSGNIQLSSQGDIAFKTGLSESVAGSLNIQSNSGTTGGSLTVQAGESQDGLGGSIDINGGIITLESRISSLAHRSGNID
;
A
#
# COMPACT_ATOMS: atom_id res chain seq x y z
N GLY A 1 -6.94 41.01 28.61
CA GLY A 1 -7.29 39.60 28.67
C GLY A 1 -6.81 38.98 29.97
N GLY A 2 -7.59 38.07 30.55
CA GLY A 2 -7.22 37.33 31.77
C GLY A 2 -6.94 35.86 31.46
N THR A 3 -6.29 35.16 32.35
CA THR A 3 -6.07 33.72 32.32
C THR A 3 -7.00 33.04 33.32
N VAL A 4 -7.67 31.96 32.87
CA VAL A 4 -8.37 31.05 33.79
C VAL A 4 -7.54 29.76 33.85
N SER A 5 -7.16 29.34 35.07
CA SER A 5 -6.42 28.10 35.30
C SER A 5 -7.21 27.20 36.24
N ILE A 6 -7.41 25.96 35.82
CA ILE A 6 -8.07 24.92 36.59
C ILE A 6 -7.08 23.78 36.76
N GLN A 7 -6.64 23.50 37.98
CA GLN A 7 -5.67 22.45 38.28
C GLN A 7 -6.01 21.74 39.60
N THR A 8 -5.63 20.47 39.68
CA THR A 8 -5.71 19.73 40.96
C THR A 8 -4.47 20.02 41.78
N SER A 9 -4.61 19.92 43.13
CA SER A 9 -3.52 20.14 44.06
C SER A 9 -2.42 19.07 43.93
N GLU A 10 -1.18 19.46 44.18
CA GLU A 10 -0.09 18.52 44.37
C GLU A 10 -0.30 17.71 45.66
N SER A 11 -0.04 16.41 45.58
CA SER A 11 -0.02 15.53 46.76
C SER A 11 1.30 14.76 46.76
N PRO A 12 2.29 15.15 47.58
CA PRO A 12 3.57 14.47 47.65
C PRO A 12 3.40 12.98 47.96
N GLY A 13 3.80 12.12 47.02
CA GLY A 13 3.78 10.67 47.18
C GLY A 13 2.46 9.94 46.86
N LEU A 14 1.35 10.63 46.58
CA LEU A 14 0.05 9.99 46.32
C LEU A 14 -0.60 10.29 44.96
N GLY A 15 0.01 11.11 44.16
CA GLY A 15 -0.55 11.52 42.88
C GLY A 15 -1.59 12.66 43.00
N SER A 16 -1.85 13.37 41.91
CA SER A 16 -2.82 14.45 41.82
C SER A 16 -4.25 13.93 41.58
N GLY A 17 -5.25 14.77 41.88
CA GLY A 17 -6.65 14.45 41.63
C GLY A 17 -7.04 14.45 40.15
N VAL A 18 -8.30 14.17 39.85
CA VAL A 18 -8.89 14.14 38.51
C VAL A 18 -9.66 15.44 38.26
N ILE A 19 -9.55 15.99 37.05
CA ILE A 19 -10.46 17.02 36.53
C ILE A 19 -11.42 16.31 35.59
N SER A 20 -12.74 16.39 35.86
CA SER A 20 -13.78 15.78 35.01
C SER A 20 -14.74 16.86 34.49
N LEU A 21 -14.98 16.84 33.18
CA LEU A 21 -16.00 17.67 32.52
C LEU A 21 -17.01 16.73 31.88
N SER A 22 -18.24 16.74 32.35
CA SER A 22 -19.30 15.87 31.86
C SER A 22 -20.66 16.58 31.90
N THR A 23 -21.55 16.19 31.00
CA THR A 23 -22.97 16.55 31.09
C THR A 23 -23.72 15.50 31.89
N SER A 24 -24.86 15.87 32.45
CA SER A 24 -25.66 14.97 33.29
C SER A 24 -26.23 13.79 32.49
N GLU A 25 -26.38 12.65 33.16
CA GLU A 25 -27.03 11.45 32.61
C GLU A 25 -28.55 11.66 32.66
N THR A 26 -29.15 11.79 31.47
CA THR A 26 -30.59 12.00 31.27
C THR A 26 -31.03 11.26 30.00
N GLN A 27 -32.35 11.31 29.67
CA GLN A 27 -32.83 10.76 28.40
C GLN A 27 -32.15 11.41 27.16
N ILE A 28 -31.81 12.71 27.27
CA ILE A 28 -31.08 13.47 26.24
C ILE A 28 -30.03 14.30 26.95
N SER A 29 -28.75 13.93 26.87
CA SER A 29 -27.68 14.70 27.51
C SER A 29 -27.27 15.89 26.64
N GLY A 30 -26.70 16.92 27.26
CA GLY A 30 -26.16 18.09 26.56
C GLY A 30 -24.82 17.82 25.89
N ASN A 31 -24.28 18.84 25.20
CA ASN A 31 -22.97 18.81 24.57
C ASN A 31 -21.90 19.41 25.51
N VAL A 32 -20.67 18.94 25.36
CA VAL A 32 -19.48 19.65 25.83
C VAL A 32 -18.79 20.24 24.61
N GLU A 33 -18.63 21.56 24.56
CA GLU A 33 -18.01 22.29 23.45
C GLU A 33 -16.75 23.01 23.93
N ILE A 34 -15.65 22.83 23.21
CA ILE A 34 -14.37 23.50 23.46
C ILE A 34 -13.94 24.20 22.19
N THR A 35 -13.92 25.52 22.21
CA THR A 35 -13.57 26.35 21.04
C THR A 35 -12.56 27.44 21.42
N SER A 36 -11.69 27.80 20.49
CA SER A 36 -10.91 29.03 20.59
C SER A 36 -11.73 30.21 20.05
N GLY A 37 -11.50 31.40 20.59
CA GLY A 37 -12.20 32.60 20.15
C GLY A 37 -11.83 33.00 18.73
N SER A 38 -12.75 33.69 18.03
CA SER A 38 -12.51 34.28 16.73
C SER A 38 -11.60 35.51 16.83
N ALA A 39 -10.76 35.74 15.83
CA ALA A 39 -9.88 36.91 15.77
C ALA A 39 -9.70 37.42 14.33
N LEU A 40 -9.43 38.72 14.19
CA LEU A 40 -9.18 39.33 12.89
C LEU A 40 -7.81 39.01 12.30
N LYS A 41 -6.83 38.62 13.12
CA LYS A 41 -5.47 38.32 12.67
C LYS A 41 -5.07 36.87 12.94
N ASN A 42 -5.01 36.47 14.23
CA ASN A 42 -4.56 35.14 14.62
C ASN A 42 -5.51 34.56 15.65
N VAL A 43 -5.98 33.36 15.42
CA VAL A 43 -6.82 32.58 16.34
C VAL A 43 -5.93 31.80 17.31
N GLY A 44 -6.38 31.61 18.54
CA GLY A 44 -5.68 30.79 19.55
C GLY A 44 -5.75 29.30 19.19
N ALA A 45 -4.79 28.53 19.70
CA ALA A 45 -4.78 27.07 19.56
C ALA A 45 -5.61 26.40 20.70
N ILE A 46 -6.17 25.24 20.40
CA ILE A 46 -6.65 24.28 21.39
C ILE A 46 -5.62 23.16 21.47
N VAL A 47 -5.05 22.92 22.66
CA VAL A 47 -3.98 21.93 22.85
C VAL A 47 -4.44 20.89 23.87
N PHE A 48 -4.46 19.62 23.44
CA PHE A 48 -4.64 18.46 24.31
C PHE A 48 -3.31 17.76 24.49
N GLN A 49 -2.70 17.87 25.64
CA GLN A 49 -1.38 17.35 25.90
C GLN A 49 -1.35 16.56 27.21
N LYS A 50 -0.75 15.38 27.21
CA LYS A 50 -0.44 14.65 28.44
C LYS A 50 0.83 15.19 29.08
N GLY A 51 0.91 15.10 30.44
CA GLY A 51 2.12 15.44 31.19
C GLY A 51 3.30 14.50 30.84
N HIS A 52 4.51 14.95 31.18
CA HIS A 52 5.75 14.19 31.07
C HIS A 52 5.96 13.31 32.31
N SER A 53 6.42 12.07 32.15
CA SER A 53 6.86 11.19 33.24
C SER A 53 8.38 11.21 33.31
N GLY A 54 8.92 11.61 34.44
CA GLY A 54 10.37 11.87 34.58
C GLY A 54 11.24 10.67 34.79
N THR A 55 10.78 9.51 35.27
CA THR A 55 11.68 8.42 35.60
C THR A 55 11.15 7.06 35.21
N PHE A 56 10.39 6.35 35.72
CA PHE A 56 10.08 4.96 35.33
C PHE A 56 8.56 4.75 35.16
N ASN A 57 8.21 3.93 34.15
CA ASN A 57 6.85 3.48 33.85
C ASN A 57 5.92 4.46 33.14
N GLY A 58 5.92 4.34 31.84
CA GLY A 58 4.85 4.53 30.89
C GLY A 58 3.87 5.69 31.08
N GLY A 59 3.92 6.67 30.20
CA GLY A 59 2.84 7.66 30.10
C GLY A 59 1.49 6.97 29.82
N ARG A 60 0.38 7.53 30.37
CA ARG A 60 -0.97 7.06 30.06
C ARG A 60 -1.42 7.55 28.69
N SER A 61 -2.41 6.88 28.10
CA SER A 61 -2.95 7.19 26.77
C SER A 61 -3.81 8.47 26.78
N LEU A 62 -3.81 9.20 25.65
CA LEU A 62 -4.93 10.07 25.27
C LEU A 62 -5.92 9.22 24.48
N VAL A 63 -7.15 9.09 24.97
CA VAL A 63 -8.19 8.28 24.33
C VAL A 63 -9.30 9.19 23.82
N VAL A 64 -9.61 9.09 22.53
CA VAL A 64 -10.75 9.75 21.87
C VAL A 64 -11.65 8.66 21.33
N GLN A 65 -12.85 8.51 21.87
CA GLN A 65 -13.78 7.45 21.48
C GLN A 65 -15.22 7.94 21.49
N THR A 66 -16.05 7.38 20.64
CA THR A 66 -17.52 7.56 20.70
C THR A 66 -18.12 6.66 21.76
N GLY A 67 -19.29 7.04 22.29
CA GLY A 67 -20.05 6.21 23.24
C GLY A 67 -20.55 4.91 22.59
N LYS A 68 -21.14 4.04 23.40
CA LYS A 68 -21.82 2.81 22.96
C LYS A 68 -23.31 3.08 22.82
N ALA A 69 -23.95 2.55 21.79
CA ALA A 69 -25.40 2.62 21.59
C ALA A 69 -25.92 1.29 21.05
N GLY A 70 -27.22 1.04 21.21
CA GLY A 70 -27.87 -0.20 20.77
C GLY A 70 -28.02 -0.30 19.25
N THR A 71 -28.17 0.82 18.55
CA THR A 71 -28.49 0.82 17.11
C THR A 71 -27.49 1.62 16.27
N TYR A 72 -27.21 2.87 16.64
CA TYR A 72 -26.29 3.75 15.91
C TYR A 72 -25.36 4.46 16.87
N VAL A 73 -24.08 4.57 16.50
CA VAL A 73 -23.04 5.27 17.25
C VAL A 73 -22.61 6.50 16.47
N GLY A 74 -22.19 7.55 17.16
CA GLY A 74 -21.61 8.73 16.54
C GLY A 74 -20.26 8.44 15.87
N ALA A 75 -19.82 9.34 14.98
CA ALA A 75 -18.51 9.28 14.33
C ALA A 75 -17.49 10.19 15.04
N ILE A 76 -16.21 9.90 14.86
CA ILE A 76 -15.10 10.82 15.15
C ILE A 76 -14.69 11.46 13.83
N ASN A 77 -14.84 12.78 13.70
CA ASN A 77 -14.48 13.53 12.49
C ASN A 77 -13.29 14.44 12.79
N LEU A 78 -12.21 14.28 12.03
CA LEU A 78 -11.01 15.11 12.08
C LEU A 78 -10.88 15.89 10.76
N HIS A 79 -11.09 17.19 10.80
CA HIS A 79 -11.03 18.07 9.64
C HIS A 79 -10.04 19.21 9.88
N ALA A 80 -9.17 19.45 8.93
CA ALA A 80 -8.39 20.68 8.90
C ALA A 80 -9.22 21.83 8.37
N GLY A 81 -8.86 23.06 8.75
CA GLY A 81 -9.55 24.26 8.32
C GLY A 81 -9.34 24.57 6.83
N SER A 82 -10.34 25.16 6.20
CA SER A 82 -10.26 25.65 4.83
C SER A 82 -9.77 27.10 4.78
N ALA A 83 -9.10 27.49 3.71
CA ALA A 83 -8.72 28.86 3.43
C ALA A 83 -9.50 29.38 2.22
N THR A 84 -9.94 30.64 2.27
CA THR A 84 -10.60 31.30 1.13
C THR A 84 -9.59 31.77 0.08
N THR A 85 -8.38 32.11 0.51
CA THR A 85 -7.26 32.50 -0.35
C THR A 85 -6.00 31.87 0.21
N GLY A 86 -5.36 30.97 -0.56
CA GLY A 86 -4.15 30.28 -0.15
C GLY A 86 -4.37 28.81 0.17
N GLN A 87 -3.44 28.22 0.93
CA GLN A 87 -3.42 26.79 1.24
C GLN A 87 -4.26 26.50 2.49
N GLY A 88 -5.10 25.44 2.45
CA GLY A 88 -5.82 24.91 3.60
C GLY A 88 -4.91 24.28 4.64
N GLY A 89 -5.44 23.99 5.83
CA GLY A 89 -4.71 23.29 6.88
C GLY A 89 -4.46 21.82 6.57
N GLY A 90 -3.50 21.20 7.26
CA GLY A 90 -3.20 19.78 7.18
C GLY A 90 -3.63 19.01 8.44
N VAL A 91 -3.78 17.69 8.30
CA VAL A 91 -3.89 16.73 9.42
C VAL A 91 -2.63 15.87 9.40
N ASP A 92 -1.89 15.85 10.49
CA ASP A 92 -0.62 15.13 10.63
C ASP A 92 -0.73 14.08 11.76
N LEU A 93 -0.54 12.80 11.41
CA LEU A 93 -0.54 11.67 12.34
C LEU A 93 0.84 11.04 12.36
N LYS A 94 1.55 11.16 13.46
CA LYS A 94 2.90 10.64 13.66
C LYS A 94 3.04 9.89 14.97
N SER A 95 3.77 8.79 14.95
CA SER A 95 4.32 8.17 16.16
C SER A 95 5.53 8.98 16.66
N ALA A 96 5.88 8.79 17.90
CA ALA A 96 7.06 9.43 18.49
C ALA A 96 8.30 8.54 18.35
N ALA A 97 9.48 9.18 18.20
CA ALA A 97 10.77 8.50 18.26
C ALA A 97 11.10 8.08 19.69
N GLY A 98 11.77 6.94 19.85
CA GLY A 98 12.33 6.47 21.11
C GLY A 98 13.81 6.06 20.91
N PRO A 99 14.56 5.89 22.00
CA PRO A 99 15.99 5.54 21.93
C PRO A 99 16.25 4.12 21.39
N ILE A 100 15.26 3.23 21.45
CA ILE A 100 15.35 1.85 20.97
C ILE A 100 14.51 1.66 19.69
N SER A 101 13.28 2.15 19.68
CA SER A 101 12.37 2.10 18.54
C SER A 101 11.38 3.27 18.59
N SER A 102 10.81 3.62 17.45
CA SER A 102 9.62 4.48 17.41
C SER A 102 8.36 3.69 17.81
N GLY A 103 7.28 4.40 18.14
CA GLY A 103 5.95 3.80 18.25
C GLY A 103 5.35 3.53 16.87
N ASP A 104 4.16 2.92 16.85
CA ASP A 104 3.41 2.58 15.65
C ASP A 104 2.28 3.60 15.38
N VAL A 105 1.86 3.70 14.13
CA VAL A 105 0.61 4.31 13.70
C VAL A 105 -0.22 3.21 13.04
N GLU A 106 -1.35 2.84 13.65
CA GLU A 106 -2.23 1.79 13.18
C GLU A 106 -3.58 2.37 12.73
N VAL A 107 -4.03 2.00 11.53
CA VAL A 107 -5.34 2.39 10.98
C VAL A 107 -6.04 1.14 10.48
N GLN A 108 -7.11 0.73 11.14
CA GLN A 108 -7.85 -0.49 10.80
C GLN A 108 -9.35 -0.34 11.05
N SER A 109 -10.16 -1.12 10.34
CA SER A 109 -11.56 -1.34 10.70
C SER A 109 -11.66 -2.45 11.76
N SER A 110 -12.64 -2.34 12.65
CA SER A 110 -12.83 -3.35 13.69
C SER A 110 -13.30 -4.69 13.12
N ALA A 111 -12.86 -5.79 13.76
CA ALA A 111 -13.38 -7.12 13.49
C ALA A 111 -14.89 -7.22 13.88
N GLN A 112 -15.65 -7.96 13.08
CA GLN A 112 -17.08 -8.17 13.29
C GLN A 112 -17.42 -9.65 13.18
N TYR A 113 -18.07 -10.20 14.21
CA TYR A 113 -18.57 -11.56 14.20
C TYR A 113 -20.03 -11.57 13.69
N GLY A 114 -20.29 -12.31 12.62
CA GLY A 114 -21.62 -12.47 12.05
C GLY A 114 -22.12 -11.30 11.17
N GLY A 115 -21.25 -10.40 10.75
CA GLY A 115 -21.57 -9.27 9.89
C GLY A 115 -20.43 -8.86 8.98
N GLN A 116 -20.58 -7.73 8.30
CA GLN A 116 -19.53 -7.15 7.46
C GLN A 116 -18.66 -6.16 8.25
N THR A 117 -17.37 -6.16 8.01
CA THR A 117 -16.45 -5.14 8.54
C THR A 117 -16.57 -3.86 7.73
N GLY A 118 -16.22 -2.73 8.35
CA GLY A 118 -16.05 -1.46 7.64
C GLY A 118 -14.87 -1.47 6.67
N SER A 119 -14.75 -0.45 5.86
CA SER A 119 -13.62 -0.22 4.95
C SER A 119 -12.68 0.86 5.49
N VAL A 120 -11.41 0.76 5.10
CA VAL A 120 -10.43 1.84 5.20
C VAL A 120 -10.17 2.37 3.79
N SER A 121 -10.36 3.68 3.56
CA SER A 121 -10.17 4.33 2.26
C SER A 121 -9.16 5.46 2.36
N LEU A 122 -8.18 5.45 1.44
CA LEU A 122 -7.17 6.48 1.27
C LEU A 122 -7.29 7.03 -0.15
N SER A 123 -7.67 8.29 -0.29
CA SER A 123 -7.89 8.92 -1.59
C SER A 123 -7.52 10.41 -1.55
N THR A 124 -7.20 10.97 -2.70
CA THR A 124 -7.09 12.41 -2.91
C THR A 124 -8.37 12.91 -3.56
N ALA A 125 -8.74 14.16 -3.27
CA ALA A 125 -9.90 14.78 -3.88
C ALA A 125 -9.63 15.15 -5.35
N SER A 126 -10.72 15.33 -6.12
CA SER A 126 -10.66 15.85 -7.48
C SER A 126 -10.22 17.32 -7.48
N SER A 127 -9.54 17.75 -8.54
CA SER A 127 -9.10 19.13 -8.78
C SER A 127 -9.26 19.49 -10.25
N GLU A 128 -9.49 20.76 -10.54
CA GLU A 128 -9.58 21.28 -11.91
C GLU A 128 -8.23 21.31 -12.63
N PHE A 129 -7.11 21.39 -11.88
CA PHE A 129 -5.77 21.51 -12.47
C PHE A 129 -4.93 20.25 -12.23
N GLN A 130 -4.67 19.92 -10.98
CA GLN A 130 -3.84 18.77 -10.61
C GLN A 130 -4.30 18.19 -9.27
N SER A 131 -4.66 16.92 -9.24
CA SER A 131 -4.96 16.21 -8.01
C SER A 131 -3.69 15.89 -7.23
N GLY A 132 -3.81 15.72 -5.91
CA GLY A 132 -2.73 15.25 -5.07
C GLY A 132 -2.39 13.77 -5.33
N GLY A 133 -1.30 13.28 -4.74
CA GLY A 133 -0.89 11.88 -4.76
C GLY A 133 -1.10 11.19 -3.43
N VAL A 134 -1.25 9.87 -3.45
CA VAL A 134 -1.11 8.99 -2.29
C VAL A 134 0.23 8.25 -2.43
N SER A 135 1.10 8.38 -1.43
CA SER A 135 2.43 7.76 -1.44
C SER A 135 2.58 6.78 -0.29
N LEU A 136 2.99 5.55 -0.59
CA LEU A 136 3.33 4.52 0.37
C LEU A 136 4.81 4.16 0.22
N PHE A 137 5.63 4.52 1.18
CA PHE A 137 7.06 4.19 1.18
C PHE A 137 7.55 3.90 2.59
N GLN A 138 8.59 3.12 2.67
CA GLN A 138 9.30 2.83 3.91
C GLN A 138 10.46 3.81 4.11
N GLY A 139 10.85 4.03 5.37
CA GLY A 139 12.00 4.85 5.70
C GLY A 139 13.33 4.21 5.29
N LEU A 140 14.36 5.04 5.12
CA LEU A 140 15.73 4.60 4.89
C LEU A 140 16.32 4.05 6.19
N ALA A 141 16.88 2.84 6.15
CA ALA A 141 17.70 2.29 7.22
C ALA A 141 19.17 2.64 6.96
N VAL A 142 19.80 3.39 7.88
CA VAL A 142 21.19 3.81 7.79
C VAL A 142 21.93 3.34 9.02
N SER A 143 23.11 2.73 8.83
CA SER A 143 24.03 2.41 9.92
C SER A 143 25.13 3.45 10.03
N ASN A 144 25.41 3.90 11.23
CA ASN A 144 26.56 4.76 11.53
C ASN A 144 27.84 3.97 11.85
N THR A 145 27.78 2.64 11.79
CA THR A 145 28.94 1.75 12.06
C THR A 145 29.26 0.93 10.81
N ALA A 146 30.54 0.84 10.46
CA ALA A 146 31.04 0.26 9.21
C ALA A 146 30.70 -1.23 8.99
N ASN A 147 30.24 -1.97 9.99
CA ASN A 147 29.96 -3.40 9.91
C ASN A 147 28.51 -3.78 10.32
N SER A 148 27.59 -2.84 10.40
CA SER A 148 26.21 -3.14 10.79
C SER A 148 25.36 -3.44 9.55
N LEU A 149 24.83 -4.65 9.48
CA LEU A 149 23.83 -5.05 8.48
C LEU A 149 22.48 -4.42 8.83
N VAL A 150 22.10 -3.36 8.16
CA VAL A 150 20.76 -2.77 8.28
C VAL A 150 19.86 -3.22 7.13
N LYS A 151 18.64 -3.62 7.46
CA LYS A 151 17.61 -3.97 6.49
C LYS A 151 16.56 -2.85 6.41
N GLY A 152 16.15 -2.51 5.19
CA GLY A 152 14.92 -1.76 4.98
C GLY A 152 13.70 -2.56 5.46
N GLY A 153 12.59 -1.89 5.72
CA GLY A 153 11.30 -2.53 6.01
C GLY A 153 10.69 -3.19 4.78
N THR A 154 9.46 -3.67 4.88
CA THR A 154 8.65 -4.23 3.80
C THR A 154 7.36 -3.43 3.63
N VAL A 155 6.92 -3.25 2.39
CA VAL A 155 5.54 -2.84 2.08
C VAL A 155 4.83 -4.08 1.53
N THR A 156 3.78 -4.54 2.22
CA THR A 156 2.99 -5.70 1.83
C THR A 156 1.59 -5.25 1.44
N VAL A 157 1.11 -5.73 0.29
CA VAL A 157 -0.26 -5.51 -0.21
C VAL A 157 -0.90 -6.86 -0.46
N GLU A 158 -1.86 -7.24 0.36
CA GLU A 158 -2.50 -8.55 0.33
C GLU A 158 -4.03 -8.39 0.31
N SER A 159 -4.71 -9.28 -0.38
CA SER A 159 -6.16 -9.42 -0.26
C SER A 159 -6.50 -10.41 0.85
N GLY A 160 -7.67 -10.22 1.48
CA GLY A 160 -8.11 -11.13 2.54
C GLY A 160 -8.44 -12.53 2.01
N ASP A 161 -8.24 -13.53 2.87
CA ASP A 161 -8.62 -14.92 2.63
C ASP A 161 -10.13 -15.11 2.72
N GLY A 162 -10.65 -16.10 2.02
CA GLY A 162 -12.05 -16.47 2.08
C GLY A 162 -12.27 -17.96 1.90
N THR A 163 -13.26 -18.52 2.57
CA THR A 163 -13.61 -19.95 2.51
C THR A 163 -14.14 -20.39 1.16
N LEU A 164 -14.81 -19.49 0.44
CA LEU A 164 -15.37 -19.75 -0.90
C LEU A 164 -14.59 -19.03 -2.00
N LYS A 165 -14.17 -17.80 -1.74
CA LYS A 165 -13.41 -16.96 -2.66
C LYS A 165 -12.62 -15.91 -1.87
N SER A 166 -11.34 -15.77 -2.14
CA SER A 166 -10.50 -14.69 -1.61
C SER A 166 -10.83 -13.33 -2.25
N GLY A 167 -10.35 -12.26 -1.67
CA GLY A 167 -10.40 -10.93 -2.25
C GLY A 167 -9.54 -10.81 -3.52
N SER A 168 -9.57 -9.65 -4.16
CA SER A 168 -8.75 -9.33 -5.33
C SER A 168 -7.94 -8.05 -5.09
N ILE A 169 -6.79 -7.95 -5.77
CA ILE A 169 -5.99 -6.73 -5.82
C ILE A 169 -6.06 -6.21 -7.26
N ASN A 170 -6.52 -4.96 -7.42
CA ASN A 170 -6.65 -4.29 -8.71
C ASN A 170 -5.69 -3.10 -8.77
N ILE A 171 -4.77 -3.09 -9.73
CA ILE A 171 -3.83 -2.00 -9.97
C ILE A 171 -4.06 -1.49 -11.39
N LYS A 172 -4.53 -0.26 -11.54
CA LYS A 172 -4.74 0.37 -12.84
C LYS A 172 -4.39 1.87 -12.79
N THR A 173 -3.95 2.40 -13.92
CA THR A 173 -3.80 3.85 -14.12
C THR A 173 -5.15 4.47 -14.47
N GLY A 174 -5.28 5.79 -14.24
CA GLY A 174 -6.48 6.53 -14.59
C GLY A 174 -6.72 6.58 -16.10
N GLU A 175 -7.97 6.78 -16.50
CA GLU A 175 -8.37 6.96 -17.89
C GLU A 175 -8.21 8.43 -18.31
N THR A 176 -7.89 8.65 -19.57
CA THR A 176 -7.85 9.99 -20.16
C THR A 176 -9.16 10.24 -20.89
N LEU A 177 -9.89 11.25 -20.46
CA LEU A 177 -11.21 11.59 -21.01
C LEU A 177 -11.13 12.47 -22.28
N SER A 178 -9.95 12.96 -22.63
CA SER A 178 -9.74 13.85 -23.78
C SER A 178 -9.05 13.12 -24.92
N SER A 179 -9.55 13.27 -26.14
CA SER A 179 -8.91 12.72 -27.35
C SER A 179 -7.50 13.29 -27.56
N GLY A 180 -6.59 12.46 -28.02
CA GLY A 180 -5.20 12.84 -28.32
C GLY A 180 -4.28 13.03 -27.10
N LYS A 181 -4.68 12.55 -25.93
CA LYS A 181 -3.85 12.54 -24.70
C LYS A 181 -3.57 11.10 -24.27
N THR A 182 -2.47 10.92 -23.56
CA THR A 182 -2.05 9.59 -23.03
C THR A 182 -2.44 9.44 -21.57
N SER A 183 -2.79 8.22 -21.16
CA SER A 183 -2.92 7.84 -19.74
C SER A 183 -1.54 7.78 -19.07
N GLY A 184 -1.51 7.72 -17.74
CA GLY A 184 -0.27 7.50 -17.00
C GLY A 184 0.25 6.06 -17.14
N ASP A 185 1.51 5.85 -16.76
CA ASP A 185 2.20 4.56 -16.78
C ASP A 185 2.04 3.81 -15.46
N ALA A 186 2.00 2.49 -15.51
CA ALA A 186 2.21 1.59 -14.37
C ALA A 186 3.62 1.00 -14.47
N MET A 187 4.47 1.21 -13.43
CA MET A 187 5.87 0.78 -13.44
C MET A 187 6.18 -0.12 -12.24
N ILE A 188 6.78 -1.28 -12.50
CA ILE A 188 7.30 -2.21 -11.49
C ILE A 188 8.80 -2.38 -11.72
N LYS A 189 9.63 -2.02 -10.73
CA LYS A 189 11.09 -2.12 -10.78
C LYS A 189 11.65 -2.67 -9.49
N SER A 190 12.71 -3.48 -9.55
CA SER A 190 13.59 -3.75 -8.41
C SER A 190 14.55 -2.57 -8.19
N GLY A 191 15.11 -2.46 -6.97
CA GLY A 191 16.13 -1.47 -6.65
C GLY A 191 17.44 -1.71 -7.40
N ILE A 192 18.27 -0.68 -7.49
CA ILE A 192 19.62 -0.74 -8.07
C ILE A 192 20.60 -1.19 -6.97
N SER A 193 21.60 -1.99 -7.33
CA SER A 193 22.74 -2.34 -6.51
C SER A 193 24.02 -2.02 -7.26
N ASP A 194 24.92 -1.25 -6.66
CA ASP A 194 26.17 -0.84 -7.30
C ASP A 194 27.28 -1.91 -7.21
N GLN A 195 27.21 -2.82 -6.24
CA GLN A 195 28.28 -3.79 -5.95
C GLN A 195 27.82 -5.26 -6.01
N PHE A 196 26.53 -5.52 -5.90
CA PHE A 196 25.96 -6.87 -5.85
C PHE A 196 24.76 -6.97 -6.80
N ASN A 197 24.17 -8.15 -6.90
CA ASN A 197 22.97 -8.35 -7.70
C ASN A 197 21.81 -7.49 -7.19
N SER A 198 21.04 -6.91 -8.10
CA SER A 198 19.76 -6.27 -7.77
C SER A 198 18.72 -7.29 -7.32
N GLY A 199 17.63 -6.83 -6.70
CA GLY A 199 16.52 -7.68 -6.33
C GLY A 199 15.79 -8.26 -7.56
N ALA A 200 15.09 -9.38 -7.39
CA ALA A 200 14.26 -9.99 -8.41
C ALA A 200 12.84 -9.42 -8.42
N ILE A 201 12.19 -9.48 -9.57
CA ILE A 201 10.74 -9.30 -9.72
C ILE A 201 10.15 -10.67 -10.05
N ASN A 202 9.30 -11.22 -9.16
CA ASN A 202 8.64 -12.50 -9.34
C ASN A 202 7.15 -12.32 -9.59
N ILE A 203 6.64 -12.85 -10.69
CA ILE A 203 5.22 -12.84 -11.04
C ILE A 203 4.77 -14.28 -11.21
N ASN A 204 3.94 -14.77 -10.29
CA ASN A 204 3.49 -16.16 -10.27
C ASN A 204 1.97 -16.23 -10.14
N SER A 205 1.35 -17.15 -10.85
CA SER A 205 -0.01 -17.58 -10.53
C SER A 205 -0.01 -18.56 -9.36
N GLY A 206 -1.11 -18.62 -8.61
CA GLY A 206 -1.25 -19.58 -7.51
C GLY A 206 -1.26 -21.02 -8.01
N THR A 207 -0.89 -21.96 -7.12
CA THR A 207 -0.93 -23.39 -7.37
C THR A 207 -2.25 -24.00 -6.87
N SER A 208 -2.75 -25.04 -7.56
CA SER A 208 -3.94 -25.79 -7.18
C SER A 208 -3.79 -27.24 -7.60
N ASN A 209 -4.46 -28.15 -6.90
CA ASN A 209 -4.50 -29.57 -7.24
C ASN A 209 -5.37 -29.87 -8.48
N SER A 210 -6.28 -28.96 -8.85
CA SER A 210 -7.21 -29.13 -9.98
C SER A 210 -6.94 -28.24 -11.19
N GLY A 211 -6.04 -27.27 -11.06
CA GLY A 211 -5.65 -26.36 -12.12
C GLY A 211 -5.14 -25.03 -11.56
N SER A 212 -4.02 -24.52 -12.06
CA SER A 212 -3.44 -23.24 -11.65
C SER A 212 -4.11 -22.08 -12.38
N GLY A 213 -3.99 -20.88 -11.81
CA GLY A 213 -4.40 -19.64 -12.50
C GLY A 213 -3.51 -19.31 -13.68
N ASN A 214 -3.97 -18.40 -14.54
CA ASN A 214 -3.24 -17.92 -15.69
C ASN A 214 -2.51 -16.60 -15.40
N ILE A 215 -1.37 -16.41 -16.06
CA ILE A 215 -0.74 -15.10 -16.23
C ILE A 215 -0.98 -14.70 -17.68
N GLN A 216 -1.67 -13.59 -17.93
CA GLN A 216 -1.99 -13.07 -19.25
C GLN A 216 -1.34 -11.71 -19.45
N LEU A 217 -0.58 -11.56 -20.54
CA LEU A 217 -0.03 -10.30 -21.02
C LEU A 217 -0.64 -9.99 -22.38
N SER A 218 -1.33 -8.87 -22.48
CA SER A 218 -1.95 -8.43 -23.74
C SER A 218 -1.73 -6.94 -23.96
N SER A 219 -1.48 -6.54 -25.19
CA SER A 219 -1.28 -5.15 -25.59
C SER A 219 -1.86 -4.95 -26.99
N GLN A 220 -2.37 -3.75 -27.26
CA GLN A 220 -2.68 -3.32 -28.63
C GLN A 220 -1.42 -2.81 -29.37
N GLY A 221 -0.36 -2.46 -28.61
CA GLY A 221 0.96 -2.14 -29.13
C GLY A 221 1.92 -3.30 -28.93
N ASP A 222 3.20 -3.02 -28.84
CA ASP A 222 4.25 -4.02 -28.70
C ASP A 222 4.31 -4.62 -27.29
N ILE A 223 4.71 -5.90 -27.20
CA ILE A 223 5.19 -6.56 -26.00
C ILE A 223 6.65 -6.93 -26.25
N ALA A 224 7.58 -6.35 -25.47
CA ALA A 224 9.01 -6.61 -25.63
C ALA A 224 9.59 -7.30 -24.39
N PHE A 225 10.24 -8.44 -24.58
CA PHE A 225 11.04 -9.12 -23.56
C PHE A 225 12.52 -8.93 -23.89
N LYS A 226 13.26 -8.24 -22.99
CA LYS A 226 14.68 -7.98 -23.18
C LYS A 226 15.45 -8.30 -21.90
N THR A 227 16.59 -8.93 -22.03
CA THR A 227 17.57 -9.08 -20.95
C THR A 227 18.40 -7.80 -20.82
N GLY A 228 18.91 -7.53 -19.61
CA GLY A 228 19.76 -6.37 -19.37
C GLY A 228 21.13 -6.48 -20.07
N LEU A 229 21.75 -5.34 -20.28
CA LEU A 229 23.16 -5.27 -20.74
C LEU A 229 24.07 -5.66 -19.57
N SER A 230 25.15 -6.35 -19.86
CA SER A 230 26.21 -6.71 -18.91
C SER A 230 27.56 -6.61 -19.63
N GLU A 231 28.58 -6.15 -18.89
CA GLU A 231 29.95 -6.08 -19.40
C GLU A 231 30.64 -7.45 -19.49
N SER A 232 30.15 -8.46 -18.78
CA SER A 232 30.75 -9.80 -18.78
C SER A 232 29.84 -10.87 -19.37
N VAL A 233 28.70 -11.17 -18.75
CA VAL A 233 27.77 -12.21 -19.20
C VAL A 233 26.36 -11.63 -19.25
N ALA A 234 25.79 -11.57 -20.45
CA ALA A 234 24.40 -11.13 -20.64
C ALA A 234 23.41 -12.12 -20.01
N GLY A 235 22.27 -11.61 -19.58
CA GLY A 235 21.18 -12.45 -19.08
C GLY A 235 20.59 -13.34 -20.17
N SER A 236 19.98 -14.45 -19.80
CA SER A 236 19.23 -15.33 -20.71
C SER A 236 17.72 -15.11 -20.57
N LEU A 237 17.00 -15.28 -21.67
CA LEU A 237 15.56 -15.40 -21.71
C LEU A 237 15.19 -16.87 -21.85
N ASN A 238 14.49 -17.44 -20.86
CA ASN A 238 14.04 -18.83 -20.89
C ASN A 238 12.51 -18.86 -20.90
N ILE A 239 11.94 -19.51 -21.92
CA ILE A 239 10.49 -19.73 -22.07
C ILE A 239 10.27 -21.23 -22.15
N GLN A 240 9.60 -21.80 -21.16
CA GLN A 240 9.44 -23.25 -21.01
C GLN A 240 8.03 -23.60 -20.58
N SER A 241 7.43 -24.57 -21.23
CA SER A 241 6.22 -25.24 -20.72
C SER A 241 6.60 -26.34 -19.72
N ASN A 242 5.76 -26.55 -18.73
CA ASN A 242 6.06 -27.50 -17.66
C ASN A 242 5.57 -28.91 -17.99
N SER A 243 6.10 -29.90 -17.26
CA SER A 243 5.71 -31.32 -17.38
C SER A 243 4.46 -31.61 -16.55
N GLY A 244 3.64 -32.54 -17.00
CA GLY A 244 2.46 -33.08 -16.35
C GLY A 244 2.18 -34.49 -16.86
N THR A 245 1.05 -35.08 -16.54
CA THR A 245 0.58 -36.34 -17.16
C THR A 245 0.48 -36.22 -18.66
N THR A 246 0.09 -35.04 -19.14
CA THR A 246 0.28 -34.56 -20.53
C THR A 246 1.14 -33.32 -20.48
N GLY A 247 2.21 -33.26 -21.28
CA GLY A 247 3.11 -32.11 -21.31
C GLY A 247 2.40 -30.84 -21.81
N GLY A 248 2.81 -29.67 -21.27
CA GLY A 248 2.34 -28.39 -21.77
C GLY A 248 2.90 -28.08 -23.15
N SER A 249 2.22 -27.27 -23.94
CA SER A 249 2.66 -26.78 -25.27
C SER A 249 3.17 -25.34 -25.19
N LEU A 250 4.14 -25.01 -26.03
CA LEU A 250 4.54 -23.64 -26.36
C LEU A 250 4.12 -23.39 -27.80
N THR A 251 3.26 -22.40 -28.02
CA THR A 251 2.81 -22.00 -29.36
C THR A 251 3.27 -20.58 -29.62
N VAL A 252 3.95 -20.39 -30.78
CA VAL A 252 4.35 -19.06 -31.25
C VAL A 252 3.75 -18.90 -32.67
N GLN A 253 2.94 -17.87 -32.86
CA GLN A 253 2.20 -17.65 -34.08
C GLN A 253 2.29 -16.19 -34.50
N ALA A 254 2.60 -15.93 -35.73
CA ALA A 254 2.50 -14.60 -36.35
C ALA A 254 1.05 -14.28 -36.69
N GLY A 255 0.71 -12.99 -36.69
CA GLY A 255 -0.64 -12.51 -37.01
C GLY A 255 -0.99 -12.66 -38.49
N GLU A 256 -2.27 -12.82 -38.76
CA GLU A 256 -2.82 -12.80 -40.12
C GLU A 256 -3.15 -11.36 -40.54
N SER A 257 -3.07 -11.07 -41.83
CA SER A 257 -3.54 -9.82 -42.45
C SER A 257 -4.74 -10.09 -43.34
N GLN A 258 -5.73 -9.21 -43.29
CA GLN A 258 -6.90 -9.29 -44.18
C GLN A 258 -6.62 -8.72 -45.57
N ASP A 259 -5.70 -7.72 -45.68
CA ASP A 259 -5.48 -6.94 -46.88
C ASP A 259 -4.00 -6.86 -47.31
N GLY A 260 -3.12 -7.71 -46.79
CA GLY A 260 -1.69 -7.65 -47.08
C GLY A 260 -0.90 -8.88 -46.62
N LEU A 261 0.42 -8.72 -46.50
CA LEU A 261 1.28 -9.78 -45.98
C LEU A 261 1.07 -9.92 -44.46
N GLY A 262 0.90 -11.15 -43.97
CA GLY A 262 0.88 -11.48 -42.55
C GLY A 262 2.20 -11.15 -41.85
N GLY A 263 2.21 -11.23 -40.51
CA GLY A 263 3.43 -11.04 -39.72
C GLY A 263 4.44 -12.17 -39.95
N SER A 264 5.70 -11.91 -39.58
CA SER A 264 6.79 -12.89 -39.64
C SER A 264 7.23 -13.35 -38.27
N ILE A 265 7.84 -14.52 -38.18
CA ILE A 265 8.58 -15.01 -37.01
C ILE A 265 10.06 -15.07 -37.43
N ASP A 266 10.88 -14.17 -36.88
CA ASP A 266 12.30 -14.11 -37.15
C ASP A 266 13.09 -14.69 -35.97
N ILE A 267 13.89 -15.72 -36.24
CA ILE A 267 14.75 -16.37 -35.26
C ILE A 267 16.21 -16.20 -35.71
N ASN A 268 16.94 -15.34 -34.98
CA ASN A 268 18.33 -15.03 -35.29
C ASN A 268 19.23 -15.40 -34.10
N GLY A 269 20.31 -16.10 -34.33
CA GLY A 269 21.27 -16.48 -33.29
C GLY A 269 22.53 -17.10 -33.84
N GLY A 270 23.58 -17.22 -33.04
CA GLY A 270 24.83 -17.87 -33.44
C GLY A 270 24.64 -19.39 -33.68
N ILE A 271 23.83 -20.05 -32.83
CA ILE A 271 23.48 -21.48 -32.98
C ILE A 271 21.99 -21.60 -32.70
N ILE A 272 21.26 -22.21 -33.63
CA ILE A 272 19.84 -22.55 -33.50
C ILE A 272 19.74 -24.08 -33.43
N THR A 273 19.31 -24.64 -32.31
CA THR A 273 19.14 -26.07 -32.11
C THR A 273 17.66 -26.38 -31.91
N LEU A 274 17.14 -27.31 -32.73
CA LEU A 274 15.76 -27.82 -32.63
C LEU A 274 15.84 -29.31 -32.28
N GLU A 275 15.33 -29.65 -31.07
CA GLU A 275 15.34 -31.03 -30.56
C GLU A 275 13.94 -31.46 -30.17
N SER A 276 13.51 -32.65 -30.54
CA SER A 276 12.32 -33.28 -29.98
C SER A 276 12.71 -34.20 -28.82
N ARG A 277 12.05 -34.01 -27.66
CA ARG A 277 12.26 -34.93 -26.53
C ARG A 277 11.30 -36.10 -26.57
N ILE A 278 11.84 -37.31 -26.36
CA ILE A 278 11.09 -38.55 -26.27
C ILE A 278 10.37 -38.62 -24.94
N SER A 279 9.09 -39.01 -24.93
CA SER A 279 8.37 -39.35 -23.71
C SER A 279 8.91 -40.64 -23.09
N SER A 280 9.02 -40.75 -21.80
CA SER A 280 9.57 -41.93 -21.06
C SER A 280 8.74 -43.22 -21.17
N LEU A 281 7.59 -43.18 -21.80
CA LEU A 281 6.71 -44.32 -22.10
C LEU A 281 6.43 -44.33 -23.59
N ALA A 282 7.00 -45.26 -24.34
CA ALA A 282 6.72 -45.76 -25.69
C ALA A 282 5.71 -45.04 -26.63
N HIS A 283 5.52 -43.76 -26.47
CA HIS A 283 4.66 -42.90 -27.29
C HIS A 283 5.50 -41.87 -28.03
N ARG A 284 5.16 -41.62 -29.25
CA ARG A 284 5.88 -40.87 -30.28
C ARG A 284 6.54 -39.58 -29.76
N SER A 285 7.81 -39.37 -30.11
CA SER A 285 8.45 -38.05 -30.08
C SER A 285 7.61 -37.03 -30.85
N GLY A 286 7.61 -35.77 -30.45
CA GLY A 286 6.99 -34.70 -31.26
C GLY A 286 7.67 -34.58 -32.62
N ASN A 287 6.92 -34.20 -33.63
CA ASN A 287 7.46 -33.94 -34.99
C ASN A 287 8.13 -32.55 -34.98
N ILE A 288 9.23 -32.47 -35.71
CA ILE A 288 9.84 -31.22 -36.20
C ILE A 288 9.54 -31.21 -37.70
N ASP A 289 8.49 -30.52 -38.09
CA ASP A 289 8.11 -30.32 -39.51
C ASP A 289 8.65 -28.98 -40.00
#